data_c1859e3098e700ccafc9d03c88cb950a
#
_entry.id   c1859e3098e700ccafc9d03c88cb950a
#
_cell.length_a   1.000
_cell.length_b   1.000
_cell.length_c   1.000
_cell.angle_alpha   90.00
_cell.angle_beta   90.00
_cell.angle_gamma   90.00
#
_symmetry.space_group_name_H-M   'P 1'
#
loop_
_entity.id
_entity.type
_entity.pdbx_description
1 polymer ?
#
loop_
_entity_poly.entity_id
_entity_poly.type
_entity_poly.pdbx_seq_one_letter_code
_entity_poly.pdbx_strand_id
1 'polypeptide(L)'
;MNIIFRRLPKLLIQLIIICLVISFIVVIPFRWFNPPLTMVMMNRWLNATTENYTLQQQWLSWGQIPKHAALAVMTSEDQRFAVHYGFDISSIKQSLKSIGSGRRLRGASTITQQVARNIYLWTGRSWVRKGLEAWFTLLIELTWSKQRILEVYLNIAEWGDGVFGLEAASQYHFGYSAAQLTPMQSALLASSLPNPLEFDPANPSKYLIDRAHWNIEQQKWFTREL
;
A
#
# COMPACT_ATOMS: atom_id res chain seq x y z
N MET A 1 38.23 -19.81 26.71
CA MET A 1 36.85 -19.32 26.84
C MET A 1 36.69 -17.80 26.60
N ASN A 2 37.73 -16.96 26.81
CA ASN A 2 37.59 -15.48 26.74
C ASN A 2 37.68 -14.85 25.35
N ILE A 3 38.18 -15.52 24.31
CA ILE A 3 38.36 -14.93 22.96
C ILE A 3 37.04 -14.94 22.18
N ILE A 4 36.23 -15.96 22.36
CA ILE A 4 34.93 -16.09 21.70
C ILE A 4 33.95 -15.03 22.23
N PHE A 5 33.89 -14.80 23.54
CA PHE A 5 33.05 -13.78 24.17
C PHE A 5 33.40 -12.34 23.77
N ARG A 6 34.66 -12.04 23.46
CA ARG A 6 35.09 -10.73 22.96
C ARG A 6 34.80 -10.48 21.48
N ARG A 7 34.71 -11.55 20.67
CA ARG A 7 34.46 -11.47 19.22
C ARG A 7 32.95 -11.43 18.92
N LEU A 8 32.11 -12.06 19.74
CA LEU A 8 30.66 -12.15 19.54
C LEU A 8 29.95 -10.79 19.39
N PRO A 9 30.21 -9.78 20.24
CA PRO A 9 29.57 -8.47 20.10
C PRO A 9 30.03 -7.73 18.82
N LYS A 10 31.27 -7.90 18.42
CA LYS A 10 31.79 -7.30 17.16
C LYS A 10 31.12 -7.92 15.93
N LEU A 11 30.97 -9.24 15.89
CA LEU A 11 30.27 -9.93 14.80
C LEU A 11 28.79 -9.54 14.74
N LEU A 12 28.14 -9.40 15.90
CA LEU A 12 26.74 -8.95 15.94
C LEU A 12 26.58 -7.51 15.40
N ILE A 13 27.45 -6.60 15.80
CA ILE A 13 27.48 -5.22 15.31
C ILE A 13 27.71 -5.19 13.79
N GLN A 14 28.67 -5.97 13.29
CA GLN A 14 28.93 -6.09 11.85
C GLN A 14 27.72 -6.60 11.09
N LEU A 15 27.04 -7.64 11.60
CA LEU A 15 25.82 -8.17 11.01
C LEU A 15 24.70 -7.12 10.96
N ILE A 16 24.49 -6.38 12.04
CA ILE A 16 23.52 -5.28 12.09
C ILE A 16 23.85 -4.22 11.04
N ILE A 17 25.11 -3.79 10.94
CA ILE A 17 25.53 -2.79 9.95
C ILE A 17 25.29 -3.32 8.53
N ILE A 18 25.63 -4.57 8.25
CA ILE A 18 25.40 -5.19 6.94
C ILE A 18 23.90 -5.20 6.62
N CYS A 19 23.04 -5.63 7.55
CA CYS A 19 21.58 -5.61 7.37
C CYS A 19 21.05 -4.20 7.12
N LEU A 20 21.54 -3.19 7.84
CA LEU A 20 21.21 -1.79 7.62
C LEU A 20 21.60 -1.34 6.20
N VAL A 21 22.85 -1.56 5.81
CA VAL A 21 23.35 -1.17 4.47
C VAL A 21 22.53 -1.84 3.36
N ILE A 22 22.29 -3.15 3.46
CA ILE A 22 21.47 -3.89 2.50
C ILE A 22 20.07 -3.30 2.43
N SER A 23 19.44 -2.98 3.58
CA SER A 23 18.11 -2.39 3.61
C SER A 23 18.06 -1.05 2.86
N PHE A 24 19.06 -0.19 3.00
CA PHE A 24 19.16 1.06 2.24
C PHE A 24 19.38 0.83 0.75
N ILE A 25 20.26 -0.12 0.38
CA ILE A 25 20.52 -0.47 -1.02
C ILE A 25 19.24 -0.94 -1.72
N VAL A 26 18.37 -1.64 -1.01
CA VAL A 26 17.11 -2.18 -1.58
C VAL A 26 16.02 -1.11 -1.64
N VAL A 27 16.00 -0.15 -0.69
CA VAL A 27 14.91 0.85 -0.60
C VAL A 27 15.20 2.09 -1.45
N ILE A 28 16.42 2.61 -1.41
CA ILE A 28 16.75 3.90 -2.03
C ILE A 28 16.50 3.93 -3.55
N PRO A 29 16.84 2.91 -4.34
CA PRO A 29 16.65 2.94 -5.79
C PRO A 29 15.19 3.20 -6.21
N PHE A 30 14.22 2.65 -5.49
CA PHE A 30 12.81 2.83 -5.82
C PHE A 30 12.25 4.23 -5.51
N ARG A 31 13.07 5.10 -4.96
CA ARG A 31 12.79 6.54 -4.94
C ARG A 31 12.65 7.11 -6.36
N TRP A 32 13.43 6.60 -7.32
CA TRP A 32 13.51 7.10 -8.69
C TRP A 32 13.07 6.08 -9.73
N PHE A 33 13.30 4.78 -9.47
CA PHE A 33 12.97 3.70 -10.39
C PHE A 33 11.66 3.02 -9.97
N ASN A 34 10.90 2.58 -10.94
CA ASN A 34 9.65 1.87 -10.69
C ASN A 34 9.96 0.41 -10.32
N PRO A 35 9.38 -0.13 -9.22
CA PRO A 35 9.51 -1.56 -8.93
C PRO A 35 8.91 -2.39 -10.08
N PRO A 36 9.70 -3.23 -10.75
CA PRO A 36 9.20 -4.00 -11.90
C PRO A 36 8.30 -5.17 -11.48
N LEU A 37 8.49 -5.65 -10.26
CA LEU A 37 7.74 -6.75 -9.66
C LEU A 37 7.72 -6.57 -8.14
N THR A 38 6.58 -6.85 -7.52
CA THR A 38 6.46 -6.85 -6.06
C THR A 38 6.35 -8.27 -5.50
N MET A 39 6.64 -8.43 -4.20
CA MET A 39 6.48 -9.73 -3.52
C MET A 39 5.03 -10.23 -3.58
N VAL A 40 4.05 -9.33 -3.57
CA VAL A 40 2.63 -9.72 -3.71
C VAL A 40 2.36 -10.22 -5.12
N MET A 41 2.82 -9.52 -6.16
CA MET A 41 2.70 -9.96 -7.56
C MET A 41 3.35 -11.33 -7.77
N MET A 42 4.58 -11.49 -7.28
CA MET A 42 5.31 -12.76 -7.36
C MET A 42 4.53 -13.89 -6.66
N ASN A 43 4.00 -13.61 -5.47
CA ASN A 43 3.20 -14.60 -4.74
C ASN A 43 1.91 -14.98 -5.51
N ARG A 44 1.22 -14.01 -6.13
CA ARG A 44 0.04 -14.28 -6.98
C ARG A 44 0.42 -15.16 -8.16
N TRP A 45 1.50 -14.83 -8.86
CA TRP A 45 1.96 -15.60 -10.01
C TRP A 45 2.36 -17.04 -9.64
N LEU A 46 3.12 -17.23 -8.54
CA LEU A 46 3.56 -18.55 -8.07
C LEU A 46 2.42 -19.43 -7.57
N ASN A 47 1.35 -18.85 -7.03
CA ASN A 47 0.21 -19.61 -6.49
C ASN A 47 -1.00 -19.62 -7.44
N ALA A 48 -0.82 -19.17 -8.67
CA ALA A 48 -1.87 -19.21 -9.66
C ALA A 48 -2.24 -20.67 -10.00
N THR A 49 -3.53 -20.96 -10.04
CA THR A 49 -4.06 -22.30 -10.31
C THR A 49 -4.39 -22.52 -11.79
N THR A 50 -4.40 -21.46 -12.58
CA THR A 50 -4.69 -21.49 -14.03
C THR A 50 -3.41 -21.42 -14.84
N GLU A 51 -3.27 -22.28 -15.86
CA GLU A 51 -2.06 -22.38 -16.70
C GLU A 51 -1.69 -21.07 -17.43
N ASN A 52 -2.67 -20.18 -17.67
CA ASN A 52 -2.49 -18.93 -18.40
C ASN A 52 -2.70 -17.69 -17.50
N TYR A 53 -2.37 -17.79 -16.22
CA TYR A 53 -2.50 -16.64 -15.31
C TYR A 53 -1.54 -15.52 -15.69
N THR A 54 -2.07 -14.34 -15.97
CA THR A 54 -1.28 -13.17 -16.34
C THR A 54 -1.48 -12.04 -15.32
N LEU A 55 -0.38 -11.44 -14.92
CA LEU A 55 -0.42 -10.22 -14.12
C LEU A 55 -0.64 -9.02 -15.05
N GLN A 56 -1.63 -8.22 -14.74
CA GLN A 56 -1.93 -6.98 -15.47
C GLN A 56 -1.39 -5.81 -14.66
N GLN A 57 -0.46 -5.07 -15.23
CA GLN A 57 0.07 -3.83 -14.64
C GLN A 57 0.47 -2.87 -15.76
N GLN A 58 0.04 -1.62 -15.63
CA GLN A 58 0.52 -0.52 -16.45
C GLN A 58 0.82 0.66 -15.53
N TRP A 59 2.09 1.12 -15.56
CA TRP A 59 2.55 2.20 -14.69
C TRP A 59 2.06 3.55 -15.16
N LEU A 60 1.49 4.34 -14.24
CA LEU A 60 1.19 5.76 -14.42
C LEU A 60 2.23 6.58 -13.65
N SER A 61 2.88 7.53 -14.33
CA SER A 61 3.65 8.56 -13.66
C SER A 61 2.72 9.50 -12.87
N TRP A 62 3.25 10.18 -11.87
CA TRP A 62 2.45 11.08 -11.03
C TRP A 62 1.58 12.06 -11.81
N GLY A 63 2.12 12.67 -12.88
CA GLY A 63 1.38 13.64 -13.71
C GLY A 63 0.23 13.01 -14.52
N GLN A 64 0.18 11.70 -14.66
CA GLN A 64 -0.88 10.97 -15.35
C GLN A 64 -1.98 10.47 -14.40
N ILE A 65 -1.71 10.45 -13.09
CA ILE A 65 -2.67 10.01 -12.06
C ILE A 65 -3.71 11.11 -11.85
N PRO A 66 -5.02 10.82 -12.04
CA PRO A 66 -6.06 11.80 -11.75
C PRO A 66 -6.05 12.20 -10.26
N LYS A 67 -6.09 13.48 -9.98
CA LYS A 67 -6.08 13.99 -8.60
C LYS A 67 -7.19 13.39 -7.73
N HIS A 68 -8.40 13.24 -8.28
CA HIS A 68 -9.52 12.64 -7.55
C HIS A 68 -9.30 11.16 -7.23
N ALA A 69 -8.51 10.42 -8.04
CA ALA A 69 -8.17 9.04 -7.74
C ALA A 69 -7.15 8.95 -6.58
N ALA A 70 -6.13 9.80 -6.59
CA ALA A 70 -5.19 9.91 -5.48
C ALA A 70 -5.89 10.29 -4.17
N LEU A 71 -6.79 11.30 -4.22
CA LEU A 71 -7.62 11.72 -3.07
C LEU A 71 -8.54 10.59 -2.58
N ALA A 72 -9.18 9.87 -3.49
CA ALA A 72 -10.07 8.76 -3.14
C ALA A 72 -9.32 7.66 -2.37
N VAL A 73 -8.12 7.32 -2.82
CA VAL A 73 -7.28 6.32 -2.15
C VAL A 73 -6.82 6.79 -0.77
N MET A 74 -6.30 8.02 -0.67
CA MET A 74 -5.93 8.60 0.63
C MET A 74 -7.11 8.60 1.60
N THR A 75 -8.29 8.97 1.12
CA THR A 75 -9.51 9.03 1.94
C THR A 75 -9.96 7.65 2.43
N SER A 76 -9.85 6.62 1.57
CA SER A 76 -10.25 5.26 1.93
C SER A 76 -9.26 4.58 2.89
N GLU A 77 -7.96 4.72 2.61
CA GLU A 77 -6.90 3.92 3.22
C GLU A 77 -6.17 4.66 4.34
N ASP A 78 -5.95 5.97 4.18
CA ASP A 78 -5.06 6.70 5.08
C ASP A 78 -5.35 8.21 5.07
N GLN A 79 -6.38 8.62 5.77
CA GLN A 79 -6.84 10.02 5.79
C GLN A 79 -5.80 11.03 6.29
N ARG A 80 -4.82 10.57 7.03
CA ARG A 80 -3.75 11.40 7.58
C ARG A 80 -2.40 11.20 6.90
N PHE A 81 -2.41 10.59 5.71
CA PHE A 81 -1.20 10.26 4.96
C PHE A 81 -0.24 11.45 4.81
N ALA A 82 -0.75 12.64 4.53
CA ALA A 82 0.06 13.83 4.31
C ALA A 82 0.78 14.35 5.58
N VAL A 83 0.28 14.01 6.78
CA VAL A 83 0.73 14.63 8.04
C VAL A 83 1.48 13.70 8.99
N HIS A 84 1.46 12.37 8.77
CA HIS A 84 2.23 11.44 9.58
C HIS A 84 3.47 10.91 8.83
N TYR A 85 4.39 10.32 9.57
CA TYR A 85 5.62 9.71 9.06
C TYR A 85 5.52 8.17 9.13
N GLY A 86 4.71 7.59 8.24
CA GLY A 86 4.56 6.14 8.09
C GLY A 86 3.64 5.45 9.09
N PHE A 87 3.39 6.08 10.25
CA PHE A 87 2.57 5.50 11.31
C PHE A 87 1.53 6.51 11.80
N ASP A 88 0.26 6.20 11.64
CA ASP A 88 -0.83 6.99 12.24
C ASP A 88 -1.09 6.52 13.67
N ILE A 89 -0.37 7.13 14.61
CA ILE A 89 -0.48 6.82 16.04
C ILE A 89 -1.89 7.11 16.57
N SER A 90 -2.59 8.10 16.00
CA SER A 90 -3.96 8.44 16.43
C SER A 90 -4.95 7.34 16.02
N SER A 91 -4.86 6.86 14.80
CA SER A 91 -5.68 5.74 14.29
C SER A 91 -5.36 4.44 15.03
N ILE A 92 -4.10 4.18 15.37
CA ILE A 92 -3.70 3.04 16.19
C ILE A 92 -4.34 3.12 17.59
N LYS A 93 -4.26 4.27 18.26
CA LYS A 93 -4.88 4.49 19.58
C LYS A 93 -6.40 4.31 19.52
N GLN A 94 -7.05 4.82 18.48
CA GLN A 94 -8.50 4.67 18.28
C GLN A 94 -8.90 3.20 18.05
N SER A 95 -8.11 2.48 17.24
CA SER A 95 -8.33 1.05 17.00
C SER A 95 -8.18 0.22 18.28
N LEU A 96 -7.18 0.51 19.11
CA LEU A 96 -7.00 -0.15 20.42
C LEU A 96 -8.17 0.10 21.37
N LYS A 97 -8.71 1.33 21.39
CA LYS A 97 -9.91 1.64 22.19
C LYS A 97 -11.16 0.89 21.70
N SER A 98 -11.29 0.69 20.40
CA SER A 98 -12.43 -0.03 19.82
C SER A 98 -12.41 -1.54 20.10
N ILE A 99 -11.23 -2.14 20.32
CA ILE A 99 -11.11 -3.55 20.77
C ILE A 99 -11.81 -3.73 22.13
N GLY A 100 -11.58 -2.80 23.08
CA GLY A 100 -12.21 -2.85 24.39
C GLY A 100 -13.73 -2.69 24.37
N SER A 101 -14.31 -2.19 23.26
CA SER A 101 -15.75 -1.98 23.08
C SER A 101 -16.44 -3.03 22.16
N GLY A 102 -15.75 -4.12 21.80
CA GLY A 102 -16.32 -5.21 20.98
C GLY A 102 -16.55 -4.86 19.50
N ARG A 103 -16.07 -3.70 19.03
CA ARG A 103 -16.18 -3.30 17.62
C ARG A 103 -15.06 -3.93 16.78
N ARG A 104 -15.38 -4.32 15.53
CA ARG A 104 -14.38 -4.84 14.58
C ARG A 104 -13.24 -3.81 14.40
N LEU A 105 -12.01 -4.30 14.47
CA LEU A 105 -10.80 -3.54 14.13
C LEU A 105 -10.93 -2.97 12.71
N ARG A 106 -11.00 -1.66 12.58
CA ARG A 106 -10.71 -1.00 11.31
C ARG A 106 -9.21 -1.16 11.03
N GLY A 107 -8.85 -1.46 9.79
CA GLY A 107 -7.44 -1.55 9.39
C GLY A 107 -6.70 -0.26 9.76
N ALA A 108 -5.67 -0.39 10.60
CA ALA A 108 -4.85 0.74 11.05
C ALA A 108 -3.52 0.81 10.27
N SER A 109 -3.41 0.08 9.16
CA SER A 109 -2.21 0.10 8.32
C SER A 109 -2.26 1.29 7.37
N THR A 110 -1.18 2.07 7.35
CA THR A 110 -1.02 3.25 6.48
C THR A 110 -0.67 2.85 5.05
N ILE A 111 -0.80 3.79 4.10
CA ILE A 111 -0.36 3.63 2.71
C ILE A 111 1.12 3.22 2.66
N THR A 112 2.00 3.86 3.43
CA THR A 112 3.43 3.53 3.46
C THR A 112 3.69 2.12 3.97
N GLN A 113 2.96 1.65 4.99
CA GLN A 113 3.06 0.28 5.47
C GLN A 113 2.60 -0.73 4.41
N GLN A 114 1.60 -0.39 3.62
CA GLN A 114 1.13 -1.23 2.52
C GLN A 114 2.17 -1.27 1.39
N VAL A 115 2.80 -0.15 1.04
CA VAL A 115 3.93 -0.12 0.07
C VAL A 115 5.07 -0.99 0.55
N ALA A 116 5.51 -0.83 1.81
CA ALA A 116 6.57 -1.64 2.41
C ALA A 116 6.27 -3.14 2.34
N ARG A 117 5.05 -3.52 2.73
CA ARG A 117 4.59 -4.91 2.66
C ARG A 117 4.58 -5.44 1.24
N ASN A 118 3.98 -4.70 0.30
CA ASN A 118 3.78 -5.18 -1.06
C ASN A 118 5.09 -5.36 -1.82
N ILE A 119 6.07 -4.47 -1.64
CA ILE A 119 7.35 -4.54 -2.36
C ILE A 119 8.29 -5.56 -1.75
N TYR A 120 8.42 -5.61 -0.41
CA TYR A 120 9.55 -6.29 0.24
C TYR A 120 9.18 -7.56 0.99
N LEU A 121 7.89 -7.80 1.29
CA LEU A 121 7.52 -8.83 2.25
C LEU A 121 6.57 -9.87 1.65
N TRP A 122 6.69 -11.09 2.19
CA TRP A 122 5.82 -12.21 1.82
C TRP A 122 4.37 -12.01 2.31
N THR A 123 3.44 -12.75 1.70
CA THR A 123 2.06 -12.86 2.15
C THR A 123 1.96 -13.74 3.40
N GLY A 124 0.95 -13.50 4.23
CA GLY A 124 0.77 -14.22 5.47
C GLY A 124 0.95 -13.33 6.72
N ARG A 125 0.51 -13.85 7.87
CA ARG A 125 0.50 -13.10 9.13
C ARG A 125 1.57 -13.63 10.07
N SER A 126 2.56 -12.80 10.42
CA SER A 126 3.53 -13.10 11.47
C SER A 126 4.03 -11.81 12.12
N TRP A 127 4.42 -11.89 13.40
CA TRP A 127 4.99 -10.77 14.13
C TRP A 127 6.34 -10.32 13.55
N VAL A 128 7.15 -11.28 13.07
CA VAL A 128 8.42 -11.00 12.40
C VAL A 128 8.19 -10.16 11.14
N ARG A 129 7.26 -10.59 10.28
CA ARG A 129 6.88 -9.83 9.09
C ARG A 129 6.39 -8.42 9.46
N LYS A 130 5.59 -8.28 10.54
CA LYS A 130 5.11 -6.97 10.98
C LYS A 130 6.22 -6.07 11.50
N GLY A 131 7.24 -6.63 12.14
CA GLY A 131 8.45 -5.90 12.52
C GLY A 131 9.24 -5.41 11.30
N LEU A 132 9.42 -6.27 10.29
CA LEU A 132 10.07 -5.89 9.02
C LEU A 132 9.24 -4.85 8.24
N GLU A 133 7.92 -4.96 8.24
CA GLU A 133 7.03 -3.95 7.65
C GLU A 133 7.25 -2.57 8.29
N ALA A 134 7.32 -2.52 9.62
CA ALA A 134 7.61 -1.27 10.32
C ALA A 134 9.00 -0.73 9.99
N TRP A 135 10.00 -1.60 9.89
CA TRP A 135 11.36 -1.23 9.48
C TRP A 135 11.41 -0.62 8.09
N PHE A 136 10.86 -1.30 7.07
CA PHE A 136 10.83 -0.77 5.71
C PHE A 136 9.96 0.48 5.59
N THR A 137 8.87 0.59 6.35
CA THR A 137 8.05 1.81 6.43
C THR A 137 8.89 3.01 6.87
N LEU A 138 9.70 2.84 7.92
CA LEU A 138 10.60 3.90 8.39
C LEU A 138 11.60 4.31 7.31
N LEU A 139 12.24 3.35 6.63
CA LEU A 139 13.21 3.64 5.57
C LEU A 139 12.59 4.36 4.38
N ILE A 140 11.39 3.94 3.97
CA ILE A 140 10.64 4.58 2.88
C ILE A 140 10.33 6.05 3.25
N GLU A 141 9.79 6.30 4.43
CA GLU A 141 9.47 7.67 4.86
C GLU A 141 10.69 8.58 5.01
N LEU A 142 11.84 8.02 5.40
CA LEU A 142 13.10 8.75 5.49
C LEU A 142 13.70 9.10 4.12
N THR A 143 13.41 8.29 3.10
CA THR A 143 14.13 8.39 1.82
C THR A 143 13.25 8.82 0.65
N TRP A 144 11.94 8.59 0.67
CA TRP A 144 11.02 8.94 -0.42
C TRP A 144 10.16 10.15 -0.05
N SER A 145 9.67 10.87 -1.06
CA SER A 145 8.63 11.89 -0.85
C SER A 145 7.25 11.24 -0.69
N LYS A 146 6.33 11.92 -0.02
CA LYS A 146 4.92 11.49 0.09
C LYS A 146 4.28 11.26 -1.28
N GLN A 147 4.56 12.15 -2.22
CA GLN A 147 4.12 12.02 -3.60
C GLN A 147 4.60 10.70 -4.23
N ARG A 148 5.90 10.35 -4.05
CA ARG A 148 6.46 9.11 -4.59
C ARG A 148 5.86 7.88 -3.93
N ILE A 149 5.64 7.91 -2.62
CA ILE A 149 5.00 6.81 -1.90
C ILE A 149 3.59 6.55 -2.44
N LEU A 150 2.81 7.61 -2.64
CA LEU A 150 1.44 7.49 -3.18
C LEU A 150 1.42 7.07 -4.65
N GLU A 151 2.33 7.59 -5.47
CA GLU A 151 2.51 7.14 -6.86
C GLU A 151 2.80 5.65 -6.92
N VAL A 152 3.76 5.18 -6.14
CA VAL A 152 4.11 3.75 -6.08
C VAL A 152 2.92 2.94 -5.61
N TYR A 153 2.24 3.36 -4.53
CA TYR A 153 1.05 2.67 -4.03
C TYR A 153 -0.01 2.47 -5.11
N LEU A 154 -0.38 3.56 -5.81
CA LEU A 154 -1.38 3.55 -6.87
C LEU A 154 -1.03 2.65 -8.05
N ASN A 155 0.26 2.31 -8.21
CA ASN A 155 0.74 1.45 -9.29
C ASN A 155 0.98 -0.01 -8.88
N ILE A 156 1.08 -0.31 -7.57
CA ILE A 156 1.37 -1.66 -7.09
C ILE A 156 0.27 -2.29 -6.24
N ALA A 157 -0.74 -1.53 -5.83
CA ALA A 157 -1.89 -2.08 -5.12
C ALA A 157 -2.66 -3.04 -6.03
N GLU A 158 -3.18 -4.12 -5.44
CA GLU A 158 -4.05 -5.08 -6.12
C GLU A 158 -5.49 -4.57 -6.11
N TRP A 159 -6.14 -4.55 -7.26
CA TRP A 159 -7.50 -4.03 -7.47
C TRP A 159 -8.47 -5.09 -8.02
N GLY A 160 -8.01 -6.28 -8.24
CA GLY A 160 -8.71 -7.46 -8.72
C GLY A 160 -7.74 -8.61 -8.81
N ASP A 161 -8.18 -9.81 -9.16
CA ASP A 161 -7.30 -10.98 -9.25
C ASP A 161 -6.25 -10.79 -10.36
N GLY A 162 -4.98 -10.61 -9.93
CA GLY A 162 -3.87 -10.33 -10.83
C GLY A 162 -3.87 -8.94 -11.47
N VAL A 163 -4.76 -8.03 -11.04
CA VAL A 163 -4.85 -6.67 -11.56
C VAL A 163 -4.16 -5.72 -10.60
N PHE A 164 -3.04 -5.16 -11.02
CA PHE A 164 -2.19 -4.28 -10.22
C PHE A 164 -2.09 -2.88 -10.83
N GLY A 165 -2.30 -1.88 -9.98
CA GLY A 165 -2.21 -0.47 -10.37
C GLY A 165 -3.49 0.09 -10.95
N LEU A 166 -3.59 1.43 -10.84
CA LEU A 166 -4.80 2.19 -11.16
C LEU A 166 -5.20 2.10 -12.65
N GLU A 167 -4.20 2.12 -13.56
CA GLU A 167 -4.50 2.02 -14.99
C GLU A 167 -5.07 0.65 -15.35
N ALA A 168 -4.42 -0.44 -14.90
CA ALA A 168 -4.92 -1.78 -15.11
C ALA A 168 -6.30 -1.98 -14.47
N ALA A 169 -6.53 -1.41 -13.28
CA ALA A 169 -7.83 -1.45 -12.61
C ALA A 169 -8.92 -0.73 -13.42
N SER A 170 -8.62 0.45 -13.96
CA SER A 170 -9.55 1.20 -14.80
C SER A 170 -9.93 0.43 -16.07
N GLN A 171 -8.94 -0.13 -16.76
CA GLN A 171 -9.16 -0.95 -17.94
C GLN A 171 -9.99 -2.20 -17.61
N TYR A 172 -9.64 -2.89 -16.52
CA TYR A 172 -10.30 -4.13 -16.12
C TYR A 172 -11.76 -3.93 -15.73
N HIS A 173 -12.05 -2.92 -14.90
CA HIS A 173 -13.40 -2.70 -14.39
C HIS A 173 -14.28 -1.84 -15.30
N PHE A 174 -13.70 -0.89 -16.03
CA PHE A 174 -14.48 0.10 -16.80
C PHE A 174 -14.18 0.12 -18.30
N GLY A 175 -13.13 -0.56 -18.78
CA GLY A 175 -12.79 -0.69 -20.19
C GLY A 175 -12.09 0.52 -20.81
N TYR A 176 -11.57 1.47 -19.98
CA TYR A 176 -10.88 2.67 -20.48
C TYR A 176 -9.79 3.15 -19.53
N SER A 177 -8.95 4.07 -20.00
CA SER A 177 -7.82 4.61 -19.24
C SER A 177 -8.25 5.30 -17.95
N ALA A 178 -7.40 5.19 -16.91
CA ALA A 178 -7.58 5.89 -15.64
C ALA A 178 -7.71 7.41 -15.78
N ALA A 179 -7.16 8.01 -16.86
CA ALA A 179 -7.33 9.42 -17.18
C ALA A 179 -8.80 9.83 -17.41
N GLN A 180 -9.67 8.88 -17.75
CA GLN A 180 -11.11 9.10 -18.02
C GLN A 180 -11.99 8.77 -16.82
N LEU A 181 -11.43 8.30 -15.71
CA LEU A 181 -12.19 8.00 -14.50
C LEU A 181 -12.93 9.23 -13.99
N THR A 182 -14.19 9.04 -13.64
CA THR A 182 -14.94 10.05 -12.90
C THR A 182 -14.59 10.02 -11.41
N PRO A 183 -14.86 11.09 -10.64
CA PRO A 183 -14.67 11.07 -9.18
C PRO A 183 -15.40 9.91 -8.49
N MET A 184 -16.61 9.55 -8.97
CA MET A 184 -17.38 8.43 -8.42
C MET A 184 -16.70 7.10 -8.70
N GLN A 185 -16.20 6.86 -9.90
CA GLN A 185 -15.49 5.64 -10.24
C GLN A 185 -14.17 5.50 -9.47
N SER A 186 -13.45 6.60 -9.29
CA SER A 186 -12.26 6.61 -8.43
C SER A 186 -12.60 6.26 -6.97
N ALA A 187 -13.72 6.76 -6.47
CA ALA A 187 -14.18 6.43 -5.12
C ALA A 187 -14.64 4.97 -4.99
N LEU A 188 -15.28 4.40 -6.03
CA LEU A 188 -15.67 2.99 -6.09
C LEU A 188 -14.43 2.10 -6.07
N LEU A 189 -13.44 2.37 -6.94
CA LEU A 189 -12.16 1.67 -6.94
C LEU A 189 -11.50 1.76 -5.55
N ALA A 190 -11.30 2.95 -5.01
CA ALA A 190 -10.67 3.13 -3.71
C ALA A 190 -11.43 2.43 -2.57
N SER A 191 -12.77 2.33 -2.67
CA SER A 191 -13.60 1.64 -1.69
C SER A 191 -13.53 0.12 -1.79
N SER A 192 -13.07 -0.44 -2.93
CA SER A 192 -12.89 -1.89 -3.11
C SER A 192 -11.56 -2.42 -2.58
N LEU A 193 -10.55 -1.57 -2.39
CA LEU A 193 -9.20 -1.94 -1.93
C LEU A 193 -9.14 -2.84 -0.69
N PRO A 194 -10.02 -2.70 0.33
CA PRO A 194 -9.99 -3.60 1.49
C PRO A 194 -10.26 -5.07 1.16
N ASN A 195 -10.96 -5.36 0.07
CA ASN A 195 -11.23 -6.72 -0.41
C ASN A 195 -11.43 -6.76 -1.93
N PRO A 196 -10.34 -6.55 -2.70
CA PRO A 196 -10.42 -6.33 -4.15
C PRO A 196 -10.80 -7.58 -4.94
N LEU A 197 -10.82 -8.76 -4.33
CA LEU A 197 -11.25 -10.01 -4.95
C LEU A 197 -12.76 -10.26 -4.83
N GLU A 198 -13.43 -9.58 -3.91
CA GLU A 198 -14.87 -9.76 -3.66
C GLU A 198 -15.69 -8.55 -4.12
N PHE A 199 -15.11 -7.35 -4.05
CA PHE A 199 -15.81 -6.14 -4.46
C PHE A 199 -15.62 -5.85 -5.95
N ASP A 200 -16.73 -5.69 -6.67
CA ASP A 200 -16.72 -5.32 -8.08
C ASP A 200 -17.12 -3.84 -8.26
N PRO A 201 -16.16 -2.95 -8.57
CA PRO A 201 -16.45 -1.54 -8.87
C PRO A 201 -17.31 -1.31 -10.11
N ALA A 202 -17.31 -2.25 -11.06
CA ALA A 202 -18.13 -2.16 -12.27
C ALA A 202 -19.62 -2.46 -12.00
N ASN A 203 -19.89 -3.39 -11.07
CA ASN A 203 -21.23 -3.76 -10.62
C ASN A 203 -21.36 -3.59 -9.10
N PRO A 204 -21.30 -2.35 -8.59
CA PRO A 204 -21.13 -2.09 -7.17
C PRO A 204 -22.39 -2.46 -6.37
N SER A 205 -22.18 -3.19 -5.27
CA SER A 205 -23.22 -3.40 -4.27
C SER A 205 -23.64 -2.09 -3.62
N LYS A 206 -24.84 -2.07 -2.98
CA LYS A 206 -25.28 -0.90 -2.20
C LYS A 206 -24.22 -0.47 -1.17
N TYR A 207 -23.59 -1.42 -0.49
CA TYR A 207 -22.51 -1.14 0.47
C TYR A 207 -21.36 -0.38 -0.20
N LEU A 208 -20.92 -0.81 -1.38
CA LEU A 208 -19.82 -0.16 -2.09
C LEU A 208 -20.18 1.24 -2.58
N ILE A 209 -21.42 1.43 -3.05
CA ILE A 209 -21.96 2.74 -3.42
C ILE A 209 -21.99 3.69 -2.22
N ASP A 210 -22.52 3.25 -1.09
CA ASP A 210 -22.59 4.07 0.14
C ASP A 210 -21.16 4.44 0.62
N ARG A 211 -20.20 3.52 0.50
CA ARG A 211 -18.78 3.76 0.79
C ARG A 211 -18.16 4.78 -0.16
N ALA A 212 -18.45 4.71 -1.46
CA ALA A 212 -17.95 5.66 -2.44
C ALA A 212 -18.53 7.07 -2.22
N HIS A 213 -19.82 7.19 -1.89
CA HIS A 213 -20.40 8.47 -1.51
C HIS A 213 -19.76 9.05 -0.25
N TRP A 214 -19.58 8.23 0.78
CA TRP A 214 -18.85 8.66 1.99
C TRP A 214 -17.44 9.13 1.65
N ASN A 215 -16.71 8.40 0.78
CA ASN A 215 -15.37 8.77 0.34
C ASN A 215 -15.37 10.17 -0.32
N ILE A 216 -16.27 10.43 -1.25
CA ILE A 216 -16.38 11.73 -1.92
C ILE A 216 -16.70 12.85 -0.92
N GLU A 217 -17.59 12.62 0.04
CA GLU A 217 -17.91 13.61 1.07
C GLU A 217 -16.68 13.93 1.95
N GLN A 218 -15.90 12.90 2.31
CA GLN A 218 -14.69 13.09 3.11
C GLN A 218 -13.61 13.86 2.35
N GLN A 219 -13.46 13.68 1.03
CA GLN A 219 -12.46 14.39 0.22
C GLN A 219 -12.58 15.92 0.34
N LYS A 220 -13.76 16.45 0.60
CA LYS A 220 -13.98 17.89 0.78
C LYS A 220 -13.15 18.50 1.92
N TRP A 221 -12.77 17.68 2.89
CA TRP A 221 -11.97 18.11 4.05
C TRP A 221 -10.46 18.08 3.77
N PHE A 222 -10.00 17.30 2.76
CA PHE A 222 -8.58 17.09 2.45
C PHE A 222 -8.07 17.92 1.28
N THR A 223 -8.94 18.56 0.48
CA THR A 223 -8.57 19.36 -0.70
C THR A 223 -7.67 20.57 -0.40
N ARG A 224 -7.43 20.89 0.87
CA ARG A 224 -6.56 22.00 1.30
C ARG A 224 -5.11 21.57 1.56
N GLU A 225 -4.78 20.28 1.52
CA GLU A 225 -3.47 19.74 1.93
C GLU A 225 -2.65 19.15 0.76
N LEU A 226 -3.18 19.11 -0.46
CA LEU A 226 -2.51 18.75 -1.72
C LEU A 226 -2.41 19.96 -2.64
#